data_29a07b61188a36b78cdc18791fdc3ae3
#
_entry.id   29a07b61188a36b78cdc18791fdc3ae3
#
_cell.length_a   1.000
_cell.length_b   1.000
_cell.length_c   1.000
_cell.angle_alpha   90.00
_cell.angle_beta   90.00
_cell.angle_gamma   90.00
#
_symmetry.space_group_name_H-M   'P 1'
#
loop_
_entity.id
_entity.type
_entity.pdbx_description
1 polymer ?
#
loop_
_entity_poly.entity_id
_entity_poly.type
_entity_poly.pdbx_seq_one_letter_code
_entity_poly.pdbx_strand_id
1 'polypeptide(L)'
;MYRVISTIVVIVLVRFSAIGQDISIHMMDSVYARTDVNPAFRFSNNLVFDLPGISAGAFTNGVAIGDLLIENGGLNELKLKEGMEDVNDINYVTGNMAVNIIGVGLNVGKWQLSTGYNWHYQGSINYTKDIFLLAANGNVPYIGETLDVGPELLLQSYHEVYIGASYQMSNITLGARIKLLSGINDISTDNASIKLTTEEEIYQLRVESDYVLNTTGILDYNGIKDVDIDADKLLDELFSNFLGDNIGLAFDFGLDWKVNDKFNISASILDLGKISWNKEVINYKSKGDNTFEGVDILDYIDDDQEVVLEDSLYNLLDFEESNEGYSTSVGARIHLSTRYQMNPKLTLGTNYYRASNTINSRYLLSVNCQYKTLPWLSIGTGYGISSNSPILIPLNTMFHIGFVDFYMSTENILSGFSITQSNVSSV
;
A
#
# COMPACT_ATOMS: atom_id res chain seq x y z
N MET A 1 -5.33 26.39 -28.32
CA MET A 1 -6.58 26.25 -27.57
C MET A 1 -7.06 24.79 -27.47
N TYR A 2 -7.22 24.04 -28.55
CA TYR A 2 -7.62 22.62 -28.53
C TYR A 2 -6.65 21.71 -27.76
N ARG A 3 -5.34 21.93 -27.85
CA ARG A 3 -4.33 21.14 -27.09
C ARG A 3 -4.38 21.39 -25.57
N VAL A 4 -4.69 22.61 -25.15
CA VAL A 4 -4.84 22.96 -23.72
C VAL A 4 -6.12 22.36 -23.16
N ILE A 5 -7.21 22.36 -23.93
CA ILE A 5 -8.49 21.74 -23.52
C ILE A 5 -8.35 20.22 -23.45
N SER A 6 -7.64 19.56 -24.41
CA SER A 6 -7.38 18.11 -24.34
C SER A 6 -6.47 17.73 -23.15
N THR A 7 -5.47 18.55 -22.83
CA THR A 7 -4.61 18.33 -21.67
C THR A 7 -5.36 18.55 -20.35
N ILE A 8 -6.23 19.55 -20.27
CA ILE A 8 -7.09 19.79 -19.11
C ILE A 8 -8.12 18.66 -18.94
N VAL A 9 -8.70 18.16 -20.02
CA VAL A 9 -9.64 17.02 -20.00
C VAL A 9 -8.93 15.74 -19.57
N VAL A 10 -7.70 15.49 -20.03
CA VAL A 10 -6.89 14.34 -19.59
C VAL A 10 -6.48 14.49 -18.11
N ILE A 11 -6.08 15.69 -17.66
CA ILE A 11 -5.75 15.94 -16.24
C ILE A 11 -7.00 15.86 -15.35
N VAL A 12 -8.15 16.31 -15.82
CA VAL A 12 -9.42 16.21 -15.09
C VAL A 12 -9.90 14.76 -15.03
N LEU A 13 -9.72 13.97 -16.10
CA LEU A 13 -10.05 12.54 -16.10
C LEU A 13 -9.13 11.74 -15.17
N VAL A 14 -7.84 12.06 -15.11
CA VAL A 14 -6.87 11.43 -14.19
C VAL A 14 -7.15 11.78 -12.72
N ARG A 15 -7.68 12.98 -12.43
CA ARG A 15 -8.05 13.35 -11.05
C ARG A 15 -9.33 12.70 -10.52
N PHE A 16 -10.16 12.10 -11.36
CA PHE A 16 -11.42 11.47 -10.96
C PHE A 16 -11.41 9.93 -10.95
N SER A 17 -10.26 9.30 -11.20
CA SER A 17 -10.13 7.83 -11.14
C SER A 17 -9.54 7.38 -9.82
N ALA A 18 -10.05 7.90 -8.74
CA ALA A 18 -9.65 7.49 -7.41
C ALA A 18 -10.49 6.27 -6.98
N ILE A 19 -9.88 5.12 -6.79
CA ILE A 19 -10.56 3.84 -6.63
C ILE A 19 -10.10 3.18 -5.33
N GLY A 20 -10.99 3.12 -4.34
CA GLY A 20 -10.94 2.13 -3.29
C GLY A 20 -11.40 0.79 -3.88
N GLN A 21 -10.47 -0.10 -4.22
CA GLN A 21 -10.77 -1.27 -5.06
C GLN A 21 -11.49 -2.42 -4.34
N ASP A 22 -11.30 -2.56 -3.04
CA ASP A 22 -11.48 -3.89 -2.47
C ASP A 22 -12.89 -4.19 -1.97
N ILE A 23 -13.65 -3.17 -1.55
CA ILE A 23 -14.96 -3.39 -0.92
C ILE A 23 -16.07 -3.65 -1.92
N SER A 24 -16.15 -2.91 -3.00
CA SER A 24 -17.36 -2.85 -3.84
C SER A 24 -17.18 -3.34 -5.27
N ILE A 25 -15.96 -3.52 -5.75
CA ILE A 25 -15.70 -3.90 -7.14
C ILE A 25 -16.30 -5.27 -7.49
N HIS A 26 -16.37 -6.20 -6.52
CA HIS A 26 -17.01 -7.50 -6.72
C HIS A 26 -18.52 -7.39 -7.04
N MET A 27 -19.16 -6.24 -6.69
CA MET A 27 -20.57 -5.97 -6.96
C MET A 27 -20.83 -5.41 -8.36
N MET A 28 -19.77 -4.86 -9.03
CA MET A 28 -19.91 -4.24 -10.34
C MET A 28 -19.93 -5.30 -11.43
N ASP A 29 -21.08 -5.48 -12.09
CA ASP A 29 -21.20 -6.45 -13.17
C ASP A 29 -20.45 -5.97 -14.42
N SER A 30 -19.83 -6.92 -15.14
CA SER A 30 -19.20 -6.73 -16.48
C SER A 30 -17.92 -5.90 -16.53
N VAL A 31 -17.43 -5.36 -15.42
CA VAL A 31 -16.17 -4.61 -15.37
C VAL A 31 -14.99 -5.59 -15.39
N TYR A 32 -13.97 -5.30 -16.22
CA TYR A 32 -12.76 -6.12 -16.31
C TYR A 32 -12.03 -6.21 -14.96
N ALA A 33 -11.89 -5.09 -14.25
CA ALA A 33 -11.22 -5.00 -12.96
C ALA A 33 -11.78 -5.94 -11.86
N ARG A 34 -12.99 -6.49 -12.02
CA ARG A 34 -13.45 -7.58 -11.14
C ARG A 34 -12.52 -8.78 -11.14
N THR A 35 -11.86 -9.02 -12.27
CA THR A 35 -10.92 -10.13 -12.38
C THR A 35 -9.66 -9.89 -11.54
N ASP A 36 -9.38 -8.65 -11.10
CA ASP A 36 -8.25 -8.31 -10.21
C ASP A 36 -8.52 -8.62 -8.74
N VAL A 37 -9.79 -8.82 -8.39
CA VAL A 37 -10.16 -9.33 -7.06
C VAL A 37 -10.51 -10.82 -7.08
N ASN A 38 -10.84 -11.41 -8.25
CA ASN A 38 -11.04 -12.85 -8.37
C ASN A 38 -10.89 -13.29 -9.84
N PRO A 39 -9.86 -14.07 -10.20
CA PRO A 39 -9.65 -14.52 -11.57
C PRO A 39 -10.73 -15.47 -12.11
N ALA A 40 -11.64 -15.97 -11.26
CA ALA A 40 -12.80 -16.75 -11.67
C ALA A 40 -13.97 -15.89 -12.16
N PHE A 41 -13.98 -14.57 -11.91
CA PHE A 41 -15.04 -13.71 -12.39
C PHE A 41 -14.99 -13.56 -13.91
N ARG A 42 -16.17 -13.67 -14.53
CA ARG A 42 -16.31 -13.60 -15.99
C ARG A 42 -16.91 -12.27 -16.42
N PHE A 43 -16.37 -11.73 -17.50
CA PHE A 43 -16.99 -10.60 -18.20
C PHE A 43 -18.04 -11.10 -19.21
N SER A 44 -18.99 -10.24 -19.53
CA SER A 44 -20.17 -10.60 -20.34
C SER A 44 -19.85 -10.66 -21.84
N ASN A 45 -18.88 -9.87 -22.31
CA ASN A 45 -18.52 -9.74 -23.71
C ASN A 45 -17.46 -10.77 -24.11
N ASN A 46 -17.44 -11.15 -25.40
CA ASN A 46 -16.45 -12.11 -25.89
C ASN A 46 -15.03 -11.54 -25.89
N LEU A 47 -14.89 -10.24 -26.17
CA LEU A 47 -13.61 -9.53 -26.14
C LEU A 47 -13.80 -8.26 -25.31
N VAL A 48 -12.90 -8.02 -24.37
CA VAL A 48 -12.88 -6.85 -23.51
C VAL A 48 -11.48 -6.28 -23.50
N PHE A 49 -11.38 -4.97 -23.63
CA PHE A 49 -10.17 -4.20 -23.39
C PHE A 49 -10.37 -3.40 -22.11
N ASP A 50 -9.38 -3.48 -21.23
CA ASP A 50 -9.30 -2.63 -20.06
C ASP A 50 -8.38 -1.46 -20.37
N LEU A 51 -8.89 -0.26 -20.17
CA LEU A 51 -8.20 1.00 -20.42
C LEU A 51 -7.49 1.46 -19.15
N PRO A 52 -6.55 2.41 -19.24
CA PRO A 52 -5.82 2.85 -18.07
C PRO A 52 -6.72 3.28 -16.91
N GLY A 53 -6.42 2.75 -15.75
CA GLY A 53 -7.09 3.03 -14.49
C GLY A 53 -6.09 3.18 -13.35
N ILE A 54 -6.47 3.92 -12.30
CA ILE A 54 -5.64 4.14 -11.12
C ILE A 54 -6.43 3.75 -9.88
N SER A 55 -5.77 3.10 -8.95
CA SER A 55 -6.25 2.89 -7.59
C SER A 55 -5.22 3.33 -6.58
N ALA A 56 -5.66 3.96 -5.51
CA ALA A 56 -4.79 4.38 -4.42
C ALA A 56 -5.52 4.28 -3.07
N GLY A 57 -4.77 4.03 -2.01
CA GLY A 57 -5.29 4.00 -0.65
C GLY A 57 -4.21 4.35 0.36
N ALA A 58 -4.59 5.00 1.45
CA ALA A 58 -3.74 5.27 2.58
C ALA A 58 -4.48 4.95 3.88
N PHE A 59 -3.77 4.35 4.83
CA PHE A 59 -4.33 3.85 6.08
C PHE A 59 -3.36 4.10 7.22
N THR A 60 -3.87 4.47 8.39
CA THR A 60 -3.10 4.56 9.63
C THR A 60 -3.94 4.04 10.80
N ASN A 61 -3.28 3.49 11.81
CA ASN A 61 -3.91 3.15 13.10
C ASN A 61 -3.45 4.08 14.23
N GLY A 62 -2.52 4.99 13.93
CA GLY A 62 -2.00 6.00 14.86
C GLY A 62 -2.65 7.36 14.67
N VAL A 63 -1.87 8.40 14.90
CA VAL A 63 -2.29 9.80 14.72
C VAL A 63 -2.68 10.05 13.27
N ALA A 64 -3.74 10.82 13.05
CA ALA A 64 -4.18 11.17 11.69
C ALA A 64 -3.07 11.93 10.96
N ILE A 65 -2.80 11.56 9.69
CA ILE A 65 -1.70 12.14 8.90
C ILE A 65 -1.80 13.68 8.82
N GLY A 66 -3.04 14.22 8.74
CA GLY A 66 -3.27 15.66 8.73
C GLY A 66 -2.94 16.37 10.05
N ASP A 67 -2.85 15.63 11.15
CA ASP A 67 -2.49 16.19 12.45
C ASP A 67 -0.97 16.24 12.66
N LEU A 68 -0.21 15.47 11.89
CA LEU A 68 1.26 15.44 11.94
C LEU A 68 1.91 16.53 11.09
N LEU A 69 1.21 17.07 10.08
CA LEU A 69 1.77 18.02 9.12
C LEU A 69 1.34 19.45 9.42
N ILE A 70 2.29 20.38 9.44
CA ILE A 70 2.04 21.83 9.39
C ILE A 70 1.94 22.28 7.91
N GLU A 71 1.25 23.39 7.64
CA GLU A 71 1.07 23.98 6.30
C GLU A 71 2.38 24.18 5.49
N ASN A 72 3.54 24.18 6.15
CA ASN A 72 4.86 24.36 5.52
C ASN A 72 5.74 23.08 5.51
N GLY A 73 5.15 21.90 5.73
CA GLY A 73 5.88 20.61 5.68
C GLY A 73 6.69 20.27 6.94
N GLY A 74 6.56 21.02 8.04
CA GLY A 74 7.17 20.69 9.33
C GLY A 74 6.24 19.86 10.23
N LEU A 75 6.80 19.25 11.28
CA LEU A 75 6.04 18.55 12.32
C LEU A 75 5.42 19.53 13.32
N ASN A 76 4.17 19.30 13.68
CA ASN A 76 3.46 20.14 14.65
C ASN A 76 3.66 19.60 16.08
N GLU A 77 4.63 20.16 16.82
CA GLU A 77 4.97 19.70 18.18
C GLU A 77 3.80 19.75 19.17
N LEU A 78 2.90 20.71 19.05
CA LEU A 78 1.73 20.83 19.93
C LEU A 78 0.74 19.69 19.68
N LYS A 79 0.47 19.38 18.42
CA LYS A 79 -0.42 18.27 18.04
C LYS A 79 0.20 16.90 18.28
N LEU A 80 1.53 16.79 18.19
CA LEU A 80 2.25 15.60 18.62
C LEU A 80 1.99 15.29 20.11
N LYS A 81 2.03 16.32 20.97
CA LYS A 81 1.76 16.16 22.41
C LYS A 81 0.29 15.83 22.72
N GLU A 82 -0.65 16.43 22.00
CA GLU A 82 -2.09 16.13 22.13
C GLU A 82 -2.42 14.72 21.60
N GLY A 83 -1.76 14.30 20.52
CA GLY A 83 -1.96 12.96 19.92
C GLY A 83 -1.36 11.80 20.70
N MET A 84 -0.46 12.06 21.68
CA MET A 84 0.22 10.99 22.44
C MET A 84 -0.72 10.13 23.29
N GLU A 85 -1.88 10.64 23.70
CA GLU A 85 -2.86 9.88 24.48
C GLU A 85 -3.56 8.81 23.62
N ASP A 86 -3.64 9.01 22.30
CA ASP A 86 -4.33 8.12 21.35
C ASP A 86 -3.39 7.21 20.55
N VAL A 87 -2.06 7.27 20.79
CA VAL A 87 -1.06 6.45 20.10
C VAL A 87 -1.03 5.04 20.70
N ASN A 88 -1.12 4.03 19.86
CA ASN A 88 -0.95 2.63 20.26
C ASN A 88 0.54 2.31 20.54
N ASP A 89 0.83 1.20 21.21
CA ASP A 89 2.21 0.76 21.43
C ASP A 89 2.96 0.57 20.10
N ILE A 90 2.28 0.03 19.09
CA ILE A 90 2.78 -0.08 17.70
C ILE A 90 1.78 0.60 16.77
N ASN A 91 2.28 1.52 15.98
CA ASN A 91 1.52 2.28 15.00
C ASN A 91 2.05 2.04 13.61
N TYR A 92 1.20 2.30 12.61
CA TYR A 92 1.63 2.23 11.22
C TYR A 92 0.93 3.22 10.32
N VAL A 93 1.63 3.59 9.25
CA VAL A 93 1.09 4.27 8.08
C VAL A 93 1.34 3.37 6.89
N THR A 94 0.30 3.07 6.14
CA THR A 94 0.38 2.23 4.94
C THR A 94 -0.25 2.96 3.76
N GLY A 95 0.44 2.99 2.63
CA GLY A 95 -0.06 3.50 1.36
C GLY A 95 0.11 2.47 0.26
N ASN A 96 -0.82 2.42 -0.67
CA ASN A 96 -0.71 1.60 -1.85
C ASN A 96 -1.28 2.33 -3.07
N MET A 97 -0.67 2.11 -4.22
CA MET A 97 -1.14 2.59 -5.50
C MET A 97 -0.94 1.50 -6.55
N ALA A 98 -1.91 1.34 -7.43
CA ALA A 98 -1.77 0.52 -8.61
C ALA A 98 -2.29 1.27 -9.84
N VAL A 99 -1.53 1.21 -10.92
CA VAL A 99 -1.92 1.73 -12.23
C VAL A 99 -2.10 0.55 -13.15
N ASN A 100 -3.34 0.30 -13.55
CA ASN A 100 -3.61 -0.57 -14.68
C ASN A 100 -3.26 0.20 -15.96
N ILE A 101 -2.36 -0.34 -16.76
CA ILE A 101 -1.91 0.32 -18.00
C ILE A 101 -2.75 -0.18 -19.17
N ILE A 102 -2.94 -1.48 -19.27
CA ILE A 102 -3.77 -2.13 -20.29
C ILE A 102 -4.13 -3.54 -19.85
N GLY A 103 -5.35 -3.96 -20.19
CA GLY A 103 -5.80 -5.33 -20.02
C GLY A 103 -6.57 -5.82 -21.24
N VAL A 104 -6.50 -7.12 -21.50
CA VAL A 104 -7.26 -7.78 -22.57
C VAL A 104 -7.85 -9.06 -22.05
N GLY A 105 -9.14 -9.26 -22.31
CA GLY A 105 -9.87 -10.46 -21.97
C GLY A 105 -10.63 -11.06 -23.14
N LEU A 106 -10.60 -12.38 -23.25
CA LEU A 106 -11.23 -13.14 -24.34
C LEU A 106 -12.04 -14.31 -23.77
N ASN A 107 -13.33 -14.39 -24.10
CA ASN A 107 -14.18 -15.53 -23.83
C ASN A 107 -14.22 -16.48 -25.04
N VAL A 108 -13.84 -17.75 -24.83
CA VAL A 108 -13.90 -18.82 -25.84
C VAL A 108 -14.65 -20.01 -25.24
N GLY A 109 -15.95 -20.04 -25.46
CA GLY A 109 -16.84 -21.06 -24.90
C GLY A 109 -16.83 -21.05 -23.37
N LYS A 110 -16.39 -22.15 -22.75
CA LYS A 110 -16.28 -22.27 -21.29
C LYS A 110 -14.99 -21.64 -20.71
N TRP A 111 -14.03 -21.32 -21.55
CA TRP A 111 -12.80 -20.68 -21.17
C TRP A 111 -12.92 -19.16 -21.23
N GLN A 112 -12.25 -18.50 -20.32
CA GLN A 112 -11.93 -17.08 -20.38
C GLN A 112 -10.43 -16.95 -20.21
N LEU A 113 -9.80 -16.22 -21.11
CA LEU A 113 -8.37 -15.89 -21.08
C LEU A 113 -8.23 -14.41 -20.77
N SER A 114 -7.22 -14.05 -20.01
CA SER A 114 -6.93 -12.65 -19.69
C SER A 114 -5.43 -12.41 -19.65
N THR A 115 -5.03 -11.21 -20.00
CA THR A 115 -3.66 -10.72 -19.85
C THR A 115 -3.70 -9.23 -19.55
N GLY A 116 -2.72 -8.71 -18.86
CA GLY A 116 -2.64 -7.30 -18.56
C GLY A 116 -1.25 -6.89 -18.09
N TYR A 117 -1.06 -5.58 -18.04
CA TYR A 117 0.15 -4.91 -17.60
C TYR A 117 -0.21 -3.84 -16.59
N ASN A 118 0.35 -3.96 -15.38
CA ASN A 118 0.10 -3.08 -14.25
C ASN A 118 1.43 -2.57 -13.68
N TRP A 119 1.35 -1.42 -13.03
CA TRP A 119 2.39 -0.93 -12.15
C TRP A 119 1.85 -0.85 -10.72
N HIS A 120 2.65 -1.27 -9.75
CA HIS A 120 2.30 -1.30 -8.34
C HIS A 120 3.31 -0.51 -7.52
N TYR A 121 2.80 0.20 -6.55
CA TYR A 121 3.56 0.82 -5.47
C TYR A 121 2.89 0.50 -4.14
N GLN A 122 3.67 0.07 -3.17
CA GLN A 122 3.23 -0.10 -1.79
C GLN A 122 4.27 0.46 -0.83
N GLY A 123 3.78 1.14 0.21
CA GLY A 123 4.60 1.68 1.27
C GLY A 123 3.97 1.41 2.62
N SER A 124 4.78 1.03 3.60
CA SER A 124 4.34 0.81 4.97
C SER A 124 5.47 1.16 5.92
N ILE A 125 5.14 1.92 6.94
CA ILE A 125 6.06 2.30 8.02
C ILE A 125 5.38 1.93 9.32
N ASN A 126 6.01 1.03 10.10
CA ASN A 126 5.62 0.77 11.48
C ASN A 126 6.56 1.54 12.39
N TYR A 127 6.01 2.08 13.46
CA TYR A 127 6.75 2.81 14.46
C TYR A 127 6.14 2.60 15.85
N THR A 128 6.99 2.62 16.85
CA THR A 128 6.59 2.44 18.26
C THR A 128 6.10 3.76 18.85
N LYS A 129 5.35 3.68 19.92
CA LYS A 129 4.98 4.86 20.74
C LYS A 129 6.23 5.58 21.24
N ASP A 130 7.30 4.86 21.53
CA ASP A 130 8.53 5.38 22.12
C ASP A 130 9.24 6.39 21.22
N ILE A 131 9.15 6.22 19.88
CA ILE A 131 9.64 7.22 18.92
C ILE A 131 8.98 8.59 19.14
N PHE A 132 7.66 8.60 19.34
CA PHE A 132 6.93 9.84 19.62
C PHE A 132 7.27 10.42 21.00
N LEU A 133 7.37 9.57 22.00
CA LEU A 133 7.75 9.98 23.34
C LEU A 133 9.12 10.65 23.36
N LEU A 134 10.08 10.05 22.66
CA LEU A 134 11.44 10.58 22.50
C LEU A 134 11.43 11.91 21.71
N ALA A 135 10.73 11.97 20.59
CA ALA A 135 10.64 13.17 19.75
C ALA A 135 9.96 14.36 20.46
N ALA A 136 8.93 14.09 21.29
CA ALA A 136 8.16 15.13 21.95
C ALA A 136 8.78 15.62 23.28
N ASN A 137 9.45 14.74 24.04
CA ASN A 137 9.89 15.02 25.41
C ASN A 137 11.41 14.92 25.58
N GLY A 138 12.13 14.43 24.56
CA GLY A 138 13.55 14.06 24.71
C GLY A 138 13.72 12.80 25.59
N ASN A 139 14.96 12.48 25.91
CA ASN A 139 15.32 11.29 26.69
C ASN A 139 15.25 11.48 28.22
N VAL A 140 15.30 12.73 28.69
CA VAL A 140 15.40 13.05 30.12
C VAL A 140 14.26 12.47 30.98
N PRO A 141 12.98 12.47 30.57
CA PRO A 141 11.92 11.87 31.38
C PRO A 141 12.00 10.34 31.49
N TYR A 142 12.83 9.70 30.65
CA TYR A 142 12.92 8.24 30.52
C TYR A 142 14.26 7.68 31.01
N ILE A 143 14.96 8.39 31.91
CA ILE A 143 16.20 7.92 32.55
C ILE A 143 15.92 6.61 33.28
N GLY A 144 16.73 5.60 33.03
CA GLY A 144 16.57 4.24 33.55
C GLY A 144 15.58 3.37 32.79
N GLU A 145 14.87 3.92 31.79
CA GLU A 145 13.94 3.18 30.94
C GLU A 145 14.59 2.89 29.56
N THR A 146 14.18 1.79 28.94
CA THR A 146 14.59 1.41 27.58
C THR A 146 13.47 1.71 26.63
N LEU A 147 13.73 2.58 25.63
CA LEU A 147 12.81 2.93 24.58
C LEU A 147 13.12 2.12 23.31
N ASP A 148 12.10 1.57 22.66
CA ASP A 148 12.23 0.93 21.34
C ASP A 148 11.98 1.97 20.25
N VAL A 149 13.03 2.31 19.50
CA VAL A 149 12.99 3.38 18.48
C VAL A 149 13.31 2.87 17.07
N GLY A 150 13.26 1.55 16.85
CA GLY A 150 13.50 0.92 15.55
C GLY A 150 12.26 0.94 14.66
N PRO A 151 12.22 1.74 13.57
CA PRO A 151 11.11 1.70 12.63
C PRO A 151 11.20 0.48 11.72
N GLU A 152 10.06 -0.17 11.42
CA GLU A 152 9.98 -1.14 10.34
C GLU A 152 9.52 -0.44 9.05
N LEU A 153 10.24 -0.70 7.96
CA LEU A 153 10.02 -0.06 6.66
C LEU A 153 9.70 -1.11 5.59
N LEU A 154 8.76 -0.78 4.72
CA LEU A 154 8.51 -1.46 3.46
C LEU A 154 8.09 -0.42 2.42
N LEU A 155 8.92 -0.15 1.44
CA LEU A 155 8.60 0.65 0.27
C LEU A 155 8.97 -0.19 -0.94
N GLN A 156 8.01 -0.51 -1.78
CA GLN A 156 8.22 -1.42 -2.90
C GLN A 156 7.47 -0.93 -4.13
N SER A 157 8.15 -0.95 -5.28
CA SER A 157 7.57 -0.65 -6.58
C SER A 157 7.98 -1.68 -7.61
N TYR A 158 7.02 -2.11 -8.45
CA TYR A 158 7.25 -3.11 -9.46
C TYR A 158 6.24 -3.07 -10.60
N HIS A 159 6.65 -3.55 -11.75
CA HIS A 159 5.78 -3.87 -12.88
C HIS A 159 5.26 -5.30 -12.77
N GLU A 160 4.02 -5.50 -13.21
CA GLU A 160 3.36 -6.80 -13.28
C GLU A 160 2.84 -7.04 -14.68
N VAL A 161 3.23 -8.17 -15.28
CA VAL A 161 2.52 -8.73 -16.44
C VAL A 161 1.95 -10.08 -16.04
N TYR A 162 0.70 -10.31 -16.38
CA TYR A 162 0.07 -11.57 -16.08
C TYR A 162 -0.59 -12.23 -17.29
N ILE A 163 -0.71 -13.54 -17.18
CA ILE A 163 -1.56 -14.37 -18.03
C ILE A 163 -2.51 -15.13 -17.11
N GLY A 164 -3.80 -15.05 -17.38
CA GLY A 164 -4.85 -15.67 -16.62
C GLY A 164 -5.76 -16.55 -17.47
N ALA A 165 -6.30 -17.57 -16.83
CA ALA A 165 -7.33 -18.40 -17.42
C ALA A 165 -8.40 -18.76 -16.39
N SER A 166 -9.66 -18.77 -16.79
CA SER A 166 -10.74 -19.35 -16.00
C SER A 166 -11.56 -20.34 -16.82
N TYR A 167 -12.13 -21.33 -16.14
CA TYR A 167 -12.95 -22.37 -16.77
C TYR A 167 -14.26 -22.56 -16.03
N GLN A 168 -15.36 -22.47 -16.77
CA GLN A 168 -16.71 -22.63 -16.24
C GLN A 168 -17.16 -24.09 -16.33
N MET A 169 -17.40 -24.71 -15.17
CA MET A 169 -17.97 -26.05 -15.00
C MET A 169 -19.38 -25.90 -14.45
N SER A 170 -20.42 -26.04 -15.30
CA SER A 170 -21.80 -25.89 -14.86
C SER A 170 -22.04 -24.62 -14.04
N ASN A 171 -22.13 -24.77 -12.71
CA ASN A 171 -22.37 -23.67 -11.76
C ASN A 171 -21.13 -23.19 -10.99
N ILE A 172 -19.95 -23.75 -11.29
CA ILE A 172 -18.70 -23.35 -10.67
C ILE A 172 -17.75 -22.82 -11.75
N THR A 173 -17.07 -21.73 -11.50
CA THR A 173 -15.95 -21.24 -12.30
C THR A 173 -14.69 -21.27 -11.45
N LEU A 174 -13.62 -21.83 -11.97
CA LEU A 174 -12.29 -21.80 -11.38
C LEU A 174 -11.42 -20.89 -12.23
N GLY A 175 -10.59 -20.07 -11.59
CA GLY A 175 -9.66 -19.17 -12.26
C GLY A 175 -8.27 -19.23 -11.64
N ALA A 176 -7.26 -19.00 -12.47
CA ALA A 176 -5.89 -18.86 -12.03
C ALA A 176 -5.16 -17.82 -12.88
N ARG A 177 -4.14 -17.16 -12.30
CA ARG A 177 -3.20 -16.26 -12.98
C ARG A 177 -1.78 -16.60 -12.58
N ILE A 178 -0.87 -16.42 -13.53
CA ILE A 178 0.57 -16.40 -13.31
C ILE A 178 1.01 -14.98 -13.62
N LYS A 179 1.78 -14.38 -12.71
CA LYS A 179 2.26 -13.02 -12.76
C LYS A 179 3.79 -13.04 -12.84
N LEU A 180 4.34 -12.37 -13.83
CA LEU A 180 5.75 -12.04 -13.90
C LEU A 180 5.90 -10.63 -13.32
N LEU A 181 6.77 -10.49 -12.33
CA LEU A 181 7.04 -9.26 -11.62
C LEU A 181 8.43 -8.75 -12.00
N SER A 182 8.57 -7.46 -12.24
CA SER A 182 9.85 -6.80 -12.45
C SER A 182 9.99 -5.68 -11.42
N GLY A 183 10.85 -5.89 -10.43
CA GLY A 183 11.10 -4.94 -9.34
C GLY A 183 11.83 -3.71 -9.84
N ILE A 184 11.36 -2.54 -9.40
CA ILE A 184 11.93 -1.22 -9.71
C ILE A 184 12.78 -0.78 -8.51
N ASN A 185 12.14 -0.64 -7.36
CA ASN A 185 12.80 -0.28 -6.11
C ASN A 185 12.23 -1.04 -4.91
N ASP A 186 13.05 -1.20 -3.89
CA ASP A 186 12.65 -1.76 -2.59
C ASP A 186 13.46 -1.12 -1.47
N ILE A 187 12.78 -0.78 -0.39
CA ILE A 187 13.35 -0.49 0.91
C ILE A 187 12.59 -1.35 1.90
N SER A 188 13.27 -2.25 2.57
CA SER A 188 12.65 -3.14 3.53
C SER A 188 13.54 -3.45 4.71
N THR A 189 12.95 -3.60 5.89
CA THR A 189 13.65 -4.07 7.09
C THR A 189 13.38 -5.55 7.31
N ASP A 190 14.43 -6.33 7.60
CA ASP A 190 14.28 -7.71 8.06
C ASP A 190 14.18 -7.76 9.58
N ASN A 191 15.09 -7.08 10.28
CA ASN A 191 15.03 -6.84 11.71
C ASN A 191 14.93 -5.34 11.95
N ALA A 192 14.20 -4.91 12.97
CA ALA A 192 13.96 -3.50 13.23
C ALA A 192 14.10 -3.13 14.72
N SER A 193 14.95 -3.82 15.46
CA SER A 193 15.18 -3.53 16.88
C SER A 193 16.28 -2.50 17.04
N ILE A 194 15.93 -1.32 17.54
CA ILE A 194 16.86 -0.29 18.03
C ILE A 194 16.35 0.15 19.40
N LYS A 195 17.09 -0.17 20.45
CA LYS A 195 16.75 0.14 21.83
C LYS A 195 17.66 1.21 22.37
N LEU A 196 17.07 2.29 22.87
CA LEU A 196 17.76 3.42 23.47
C LEU A 196 17.51 3.42 24.98
N THR A 197 18.59 3.39 25.78
CA THR A 197 18.53 3.50 27.23
C THR A 197 19.35 4.70 27.68
N THR A 198 18.78 5.56 28.51
CA THR A 198 19.51 6.61 29.22
C THR A 198 19.89 6.07 30.60
N GLU A 199 21.18 5.87 30.85
CA GLU A 199 21.68 5.28 32.11
C GLU A 199 21.47 6.22 33.31
N GLU A 200 21.08 5.65 34.48
CA GLU A 200 20.72 6.42 35.67
C GLU A 200 21.92 7.15 36.32
N GLU A 201 23.10 6.51 36.35
CA GLU A 201 24.21 7.02 37.14
C GLU A 201 25.00 8.13 36.43
N ILE A 202 25.19 8.02 35.13
CA ILE A 202 26.07 8.90 34.34
C ILE A 202 25.38 9.56 33.14
N TYR A 203 24.07 9.31 32.97
CA TYR A 203 23.25 9.83 31.88
C TYR A 203 23.77 9.53 30.45
N GLN A 204 24.61 8.51 30.32
CA GLN A 204 25.05 8.04 29.01
C GLN A 204 23.89 7.44 28.24
N LEU A 205 23.95 7.58 26.91
CA LEU A 205 22.99 6.93 26.02
C LEU A 205 23.61 5.59 25.56
N ARG A 206 22.91 4.51 25.86
CA ARG A 206 23.23 3.16 25.38
C ARG A 206 22.28 2.78 24.27
N VAL A 207 22.82 2.33 23.15
CA VAL A 207 22.07 1.89 21.98
C VAL A 207 22.35 0.41 21.74
N GLU A 208 21.33 -0.42 21.91
CA GLU A 208 21.34 -1.82 21.47
C GLU A 208 20.64 -1.94 20.13
N SER A 209 21.32 -2.48 19.12
CA SER A 209 20.79 -2.62 17.76
C SER A 209 20.83 -4.07 17.28
N ASP A 210 19.77 -4.50 16.59
CA ASP A 210 19.73 -5.62 15.66
C ASP A 210 18.82 -5.18 14.52
N TYR A 211 19.39 -4.42 13.58
CA TYR A 211 18.67 -3.72 12.52
C TYR A 211 19.27 -4.05 11.17
N VAL A 212 18.43 -4.47 10.23
CA VAL A 212 18.82 -4.76 8.85
C VAL A 212 17.91 -3.99 7.91
N LEU A 213 18.47 -3.05 7.18
CA LEU A 213 17.80 -2.30 6.13
C LEU A 213 18.33 -2.77 4.77
N ASN A 214 17.43 -3.29 3.95
CA ASN A 214 17.73 -3.67 2.57
C ASN A 214 17.20 -2.59 1.63
N THR A 215 18.01 -2.21 0.64
CA THR A 215 17.64 -1.22 -0.36
C THR A 215 18.03 -1.68 -1.75
N THR A 216 17.24 -1.30 -2.75
CA THR A 216 17.56 -1.50 -4.17
C THR A 216 16.84 -0.47 -5.05
N GLY A 217 17.47 -0.07 -6.16
CA GLY A 217 16.87 0.79 -7.20
C GLY A 217 17.22 2.26 -7.08
N ILE A 218 16.33 3.12 -7.46
CA ILE A 218 16.46 4.53 -7.86
C ILE A 218 16.93 5.51 -6.77
N LEU A 219 17.00 5.09 -5.53
CA LEU A 219 17.43 5.99 -4.49
C LEU A 219 18.92 6.27 -4.70
N ASP A 220 19.30 7.49 -5.09
CA ASP A 220 20.68 7.96 -5.01
C ASP A 220 21.01 8.07 -3.52
N TYR A 221 21.59 6.99 -3.01
CA TYR A 221 22.03 6.85 -1.66
C TYR A 221 23.47 7.33 -1.53
N ASN A 222 23.67 8.53 -1.03
CA ASN A 222 24.99 8.98 -0.56
C ASN A 222 25.19 8.62 0.93
N GLY A 223 24.58 7.52 1.37
CA GLY A 223 24.46 7.09 2.75
C GLY A 223 23.05 7.35 3.31
N ILE A 224 22.73 6.77 4.49
CA ILE A 224 21.42 6.95 5.16
C ILE A 224 21.07 8.43 5.42
N LYS A 225 22.06 9.30 5.41
CA LYS A 225 21.93 10.74 5.69
C LYS A 225 21.45 11.58 4.52
N ASP A 226 21.62 11.11 3.30
CA ASP A 226 21.33 11.89 2.09
C ASP A 226 20.52 11.02 1.10
N VAL A 227 19.22 10.95 1.39
CA VAL A 227 18.25 10.25 0.55
C VAL A 227 17.57 11.27 -0.34
N ASP A 228 17.99 11.38 -1.58
CA ASP A 228 17.32 12.19 -2.58
C ASP A 228 16.38 11.31 -3.41
N ILE A 229 15.10 11.71 -3.46
CA ILE A 229 14.10 11.07 -4.31
C ILE A 229 14.03 11.86 -5.61
N ASP A 230 14.74 11.38 -6.62
CA ASP A 230 14.67 11.96 -7.96
C ASP A 230 13.31 11.63 -8.62
N ALA A 231 12.37 12.58 -8.53
CA ALA A 231 11.04 12.43 -9.11
C ALA A 231 11.06 12.30 -10.64
N ASP A 232 12.07 12.81 -11.32
CA ASP A 232 12.22 12.70 -12.78
C ASP A 232 12.67 11.27 -13.15
N LYS A 233 13.57 10.67 -12.39
CA LYS A 233 13.92 9.25 -12.53
C LYS A 233 12.72 8.35 -12.28
N LEU A 234 11.87 8.65 -11.29
CA LEU A 234 10.67 7.87 -11.02
C LEU A 234 9.73 7.81 -12.24
N LEU A 235 9.56 8.92 -12.95
CA LEU A 235 8.75 8.96 -14.18
C LEU A 235 9.40 8.22 -15.34
N ASP A 236 10.71 8.36 -15.53
CA ASP A 236 11.45 7.66 -16.58
C ASP A 236 11.44 6.14 -16.38
N GLU A 237 11.49 5.65 -15.15
CA GLU A 237 11.47 4.23 -14.84
C GLU A 237 10.07 3.59 -14.91
N LEU A 238 8.99 4.36 -14.74
CA LEU A 238 7.64 3.89 -15.04
C LEU A 238 7.50 3.38 -16.50
N PHE A 239 8.36 3.83 -17.40
CA PHE A 239 8.29 3.51 -18.82
C PHE A 239 9.53 2.77 -19.36
N SER A 240 10.63 2.66 -18.61
CA SER A 240 11.91 2.23 -19.17
C SER A 240 12.18 0.74 -19.06
N ASN A 241 12.11 0.02 -18.03
CA ASN A 241 12.65 -1.35 -17.95
C ASN A 241 11.62 -2.40 -17.53
N PHE A 242 10.77 -2.79 -18.48
CA PHE A 242 9.76 -3.84 -18.27
C PHE A 242 10.31 -5.22 -17.86
N LEU A 243 11.55 -5.53 -18.20
CA LEU A 243 12.26 -6.77 -17.81
C LEU A 243 13.61 -6.38 -17.22
N GLY A 244 13.59 -5.92 -15.97
CA GLY A 244 14.81 -5.66 -15.20
C GLY A 244 15.40 -6.96 -14.64
N ASP A 245 16.52 -6.83 -13.94
CA ASP A 245 17.25 -7.94 -13.31
C ASP A 245 16.62 -8.41 -11.98
N ASN A 246 15.75 -7.58 -11.39
CA ASN A 246 15.01 -7.89 -10.15
C ASN A 246 13.67 -8.56 -10.51
N ILE A 247 13.67 -9.88 -10.61
CA ILE A 247 12.54 -10.66 -11.13
C ILE A 247 11.79 -11.37 -10.01
N GLY A 248 10.47 -11.41 -10.12
CA GLY A 248 9.58 -12.13 -9.24
C GLY A 248 8.51 -12.92 -9.98
N LEU A 249 7.87 -13.83 -9.25
CA LEU A 249 6.71 -14.57 -9.68
C LEU A 249 5.64 -14.53 -8.61
N ALA A 250 4.38 -14.38 -9.03
CA ALA A 250 3.24 -14.50 -8.15
C ALA A 250 2.10 -15.28 -8.84
N PHE A 251 1.18 -15.77 -8.01
CA PHE A 251 0.06 -16.59 -8.45
C PHE A 251 -1.23 -16.12 -7.81
N ASP A 252 -2.31 -16.12 -8.60
CA ASP A 252 -3.66 -15.89 -8.12
C ASP A 252 -4.51 -17.12 -8.38
N PHE A 253 -5.44 -17.39 -7.46
CA PHE A 253 -6.43 -18.43 -7.58
C PHE A 253 -7.80 -17.91 -7.21
N GLY A 254 -8.83 -18.37 -7.91
CA GLY A 254 -10.20 -17.93 -7.70
C GLY A 254 -11.23 -19.03 -7.91
N LEU A 255 -12.33 -18.85 -7.20
CA LEU A 255 -13.54 -19.66 -7.29
C LEU A 255 -14.75 -18.73 -7.35
N ASP A 256 -15.68 -18.99 -8.25
CA ASP A 256 -17.02 -18.38 -8.27
C ASP A 256 -18.07 -19.51 -8.39
N TRP A 257 -18.92 -19.63 -7.37
CA TRP A 257 -19.94 -20.66 -7.28
C TRP A 257 -21.34 -20.06 -7.33
N LYS A 258 -22.05 -20.29 -8.42
CA LYS A 258 -23.48 -20.01 -8.57
C LYS A 258 -24.29 -21.07 -7.83
N VAL A 259 -24.63 -20.83 -6.56
CA VAL A 259 -25.41 -21.76 -5.75
C VAL A 259 -26.81 -21.97 -6.37
N ASN A 260 -27.38 -20.86 -6.88
CA ASN A 260 -28.61 -20.84 -7.70
C ASN A 260 -28.63 -19.55 -8.54
N ASP A 261 -29.74 -19.31 -9.26
CA ASP A 261 -29.88 -18.17 -10.18
C ASP A 261 -29.78 -16.80 -9.49
N LYS A 262 -29.94 -16.75 -8.18
CA LYS A 262 -29.93 -15.50 -7.39
C LYS A 262 -28.76 -15.38 -6.45
N PHE A 263 -28.09 -16.46 -6.09
CA PHE A 263 -27.09 -16.46 -5.03
C PHE A 263 -25.77 -17.05 -5.49
N ASN A 264 -24.71 -16.25 -5.35
CA ASN A 264 -23.32 -16.61 -5.64
C ASN A 264 -22.46 -16.51 -4.37
N ILE A 265 -21.47 -17.39 -4.29
CA ILE A 265 -20.38 -17.35 -3.31
C ILE A 265 -19.07 -17.33 -4.09
N SER A 266 -18.14 -16.47 -3.72
CA SER A 266 -16.87 -16.36 -4.39
C SER A 266 -15.74 -16.31 -3.38
N ALA A 267 -14.61 -16.90 -3.74
CA ALA A 267 -13.38 -16.88 -2.95
C ALA A 267 -12.17 -16.69 -3.86
N SER A 268 -11.19 -15.94 -3.40
CA SER A 268 -9.90 -15.84 -4.08
C SER A 268 -8.76 -15.64 -3.10
N ILE A 269 -7.58 -16.05 -3.54
CA ILE A 269 -6.28 -15.72 -2.95
C ILE A 269 -5.38 -15.22 -4.06
N LEU A 270 -4.80 -14.05 -3.84
CA LEU A 270 -4.08 -13.27 -4.85
C LEU A 270 -2.67 -12.95 -4.36
N ASP A 271 -1.77 -12.70 -5.32
CA ASP A 271 -0.42 -12.21 -5.06
C ASP A 271 0.43 -13.13 -4.18
N LEU A 272 0.22 -14.45 -4.33
CA LEU A 272 1.08 -15.46 -3.68
C LEU A 272 2.44 -15.49 -4.36
N GLY A 273 3.35 -14.62 -3.95
CA GLY A 273 4.64 -14.50 -4.63
C GLY A 273 5.63 -13.58 -3.93
N LYS A 274 6.80 -13.46 -4.57
CA LYS A 274 7.89 -12.61 -4.10
C LYS A 274 8.71 -12.07 -5.25
N ILE A 275 9.45 -10.99 -5.01
CA ILE A 275 10.46 -10.45 -5.89
C ILE A 275 11.82 -10.76 -5.29
N SER A 276 12.78 -11.17 -6.13
CA SER A 276 14.18 -11.36 -5.76
C SER A 276 14.98 -10.14 -6.23
N TRP A 277 15.63 -9.48 -5.30
CA TRP A 277 16.41 -8.29 -5.50
C TRP A 277 17.89 -8.68 -5.56
N ASN A 278 18.51 -8.51 -6.72
CA ASN A 278 19.88 -8.97 -6.98
C ASN A 278 20.75 -7.88 -7.62
N LYS A 279 20.13 -6.82 -8.15
CA LYS A 279 20.81 -5.73 -8.83
C LYS A 279 20.64 -4.44 -8.06
N GLU A 280 21.71 -3.64 -7.97
CA GLU A 280 21.73 -2.36 -7.26
C GLU A 280 21.32 -2.49 -5.79
N VAL A 281 21.71 -3.60 -5.17
CA VAL A 281 21.42 -3.90 -3.78
C VAL A 281 22.46 -3.29 -2.87
N ILE A 282 21.99 -2.60 -1.83
CA ILE A 282 22.80 -2.16 -0.69
C ILE A 282 22.05 -2.56 0.58
N ASN A 283 22.73 -3.30 1.45
CA ASN A 283 22.19 -3.68 2.74
C ASN A 283 22.97 -2.93 3.82
N TYR A 284 22.26 -2.37 4.79
CA TYR A 284 22.82 -1.73 5.97
C TYR A 284 22.47 -2.57 7.20
N LYS A 285 23.50 -3.04 7.90
CA LYS A 285 23.33 -3.91 9.06
C LYS A 285 23.99 -3.29 10.28
N SER A 286 23.21 -3.08 11.32
CA SER A 286 23.68 -2.67 12.64
C SER A 286 23.39 -3.78 13.63
N LYS A 287 24.42 -4.29 14.30
CA LYS A 287 24.27 -5.29 15.36
C LYS A 287 25.31 -5.06 16.44
N GLY A 288 24.87 -4.50 17.54
CA GLY A 288 25.77 -4.18 18.62
C GLY A 288 25.10 -3.58 19.84
N ASP A 289 25.95 -3.21 20.78
CA ASP A 289 25.61 -2.53 22.03
C ASP A 289 26.66 -1.45 22.22
N ASN A 290 26.30 -0.23 21.85
CA ASN A 290 27.19 0.92 21.82
C ASN A 290 26.75 1.97 22.85
N THR A 291 27.71 2.66 23.45
CA THR A 291 27.45 3.70 24.43
C THR A 291 27.96 5.04 23.92
N PHE A 292 27.11 6.05 23.97
CA PHE A 292 27.48 7.43 23.67
C PHE A 292 27.86 8.16 24.95
N GLU A 293 29.13 8.51 25.09
CA GLU A 293 29.67 9.16 26.28
C GLU A 293 29.45 10.69 26.31
N GLY A 294 28.70 11.23 25.33
CA GLY A 294 28.47 12.67 25.17
C GLY A 294 29.43 13.30 24.17
N VAL A 295 29.18 14.56 23.82
CA VAL A 295 30.03 15.37 22.97
C VAL A 295 30.82 16.31 23.88
N ASP A 296 32.14 16.39 23.73
CA ASP A 296 32.93 17.40 24.42
C ASP A 296 32.60 18.78 23.80
N ILE A 297 31.81 19.55 24.54
CA ILE A 297 31.36 20.89 24.10
C ILE A 297 32.55 21.84 23.88
N LEU A 298 33.71 21.56 24.50
CA LEU A 298 34.88 22.41 24.37
C LEU A 298 35.55 22.33 22.97
N ASP A 299 35.43 21.19 22.31
CA ASP A 299 35.93 21.00 20.93
C ASP A 299 35.06 21.74 19.89
N TYR A 300 33.86 22.15 20.24
CA TYR A 300 32.92 22.82 19.32
C TYR A 300 32.79 24.34 19.53
N ILE A 301 33.38 24.90 20.61
CA ILE A 301 33.31 26.35 20.88
C ILE A 301 34.19 27.15 19.93
N ASP A 302 35.20 26.52 19.33
CA ASP A 302 36.17 27.19 18.46
C ASP A 302 35.89 27.10 16.95
N ASP A 303 34.92 26.28 16.52
CA ASP A 303 34.48 26.17 15.14
C ASP A 303 32.97 26.46 15.04
N ASP A 304 32.57 27.35 14.13
CA ASP A 304 31.16 27.66 13.75
C ASP A 304 30.43 26.44 13.13
N GLN A 305 30.74 25.22 13.54
CA GLN A 305 30.08 24.02 13.08
C GLN A 305 28.86 23.69 13.97
N GLU A 306 27.68 23.63 13.39
CA GLU A 306 26.51 23.05 14.01
C GLU A 306 26.81 21.62 14.45
N VAL A 307 26.62 21.32 15.74
CA VAL A 307 26.69 19.94 16.24
C VAL A 307 25.55 19.14 15.65
N VAL A 308 25.84 18.36 14.63
CA VAL A 308 24.83 17.51 14.00
C VAL A 308 24.65 16.27 14.88
N LEU A 309 23.66 16.31 15.77
CA LEU A 309 23.23 15.17 16.61
C LEU A 309 22.98 13.91 15.77
N GLU A 310 22.56 14.10 14.52
CA GLU A 310 22.34 13.03 13.54
C GLU A 310 23.61 12.23 13.25
N ASP A 311 24.78 12.90 13.13
CA ASP A 311 26.05 12.23 12.88
C ASP A 311 26.48 11.36 14.06
N SER A 312 26.19 11.79 15.27
CA SER A 312 26.51 11.06 16.49
C SER A 312 25.64 9.79 16.65
N LEU A 313 24.35 9.88 16.35
CA LEU A 313 23.43 8.73 16.37
C LEU A 313 23.76 7.71 15.27
N TYR A 314 24.14 8.18 14.07
CA TYR A 314 24.57 7.31 12.99
C TYR A 314 25.83 6.52 13.37
N ASN A 315 26.82 7.20 13.97
CA ASN A 315 28.04 6.56 14.41
C ASN A 315 27.81 5.54 15.54
N LEU A 316 26.76 5.74 16.36
CA LEU A 316 26.38 4.78 17.42
C LEU A 316 25.77 3.48 16.85
N LEU A 317 25.09 3.58 15.71
CA LEU A 317 24.51 2.40 15.08
C LEU A 317 25.54 1.56 14.32
N ASP A 318 26.73 2.11 13.99
CA ASP A 318 27.88 1.41 13.37
C ASP A 318 27.44 0.47 12.22
N PHE A 319 26.81 1.04 11.19
CA PHE A 319 26.26 0.28 10.08
C PHE A 319 27.35 -0.34 9.20
N GLU A 320 27.29 -1.64 9.05
CA GLU A 320 28.05 -2.40 8.06
C GLU A 320 27.29 -2.46 6.74
N GLU A 321 27.96 -2.14 5.63
CA GLU A 321 27.39 -2.21 4.28
C GLU A 321 27.73 -3.53 3.60
N SER A 322 26.74 -4.09 2.88
CA SER A 322 26.93 -5.26 2.02
C SER A 322 26.04 -5.17 0.77
N ASN A 323 26.30 -6.05 -0.21
CA ASN A 323 25.55 -6.09 -1.47
C ASN A 323 24.94 -7.49 -1.67
N GLU A 324 24.36 -8.05 -0.63
CA GLU A 324 23.77 -9.40 -0.68
C GLU A 324 22.35 -9.36 -1.22
N GLY A 325 22.05 -10.23 -2.21
CA GLY A 325 20.72 -10.35 -2.75
C GLY A 325 19.71 -10.83 -1.69
N TYR A 326 18.50 -10.29 -1.73
CA TYR A 326 17.42 -10.63 -0.81
C TYR A 326 16.09 -10.82 -1.55
N SER A 327 15.01 -11.08 -0.85
CA SER A 327 13.68 -11.20 -1.46
C SER A 327 12.59 -10.70 -0.55
N THR A 328 11.60 -9.98 -1.12
CA THR A 328 10.43 -9.48 -0.41
C THR A 328 9.14 -10.03 -0.98
N SER A 329 8.14 -10.25 -0.12
CA SER A 329 6.79 -10.65 -0.54
C SER A 329 6.05 -9.46 -1.13
N VAL A 330 5.27 -9.68 -2.19
CA VAL A 330 4.41 -8.64 -2.77
C VAL A 330 3.09 -8.44 -2.02
N GLY A 331 2.86 -9.24 -0.96
CA GLY A 331 1.70 -9.11 -0.09
C GLY A 331 0.47 -9.89 -0.59
N ALA A 332 0.12 -10.97 0.13
CA ALA A 332 -1.02 -11.81 -0.23
C ALA A 332 -2.36 -11.15 0.13
N ARG A 333 -3.36 -11.31 -0.75
CA ARG A 333 -4.73 -10.81 -0.56
C ARG A 333 -5.72 -11.96 -0.61
N ILE A 334 -6.67 -11.96 0.32
CA ILE A 334 -7.77 -12.94 0.39
C ILE A 334 -9.08 -12.20 0.26
N HIS A 335 -9.95 -12.66 -0.63
CA HIS A 335 -11.32 -12.18 -0.76
C HIS A 335 -12.30 -13.33 -0.58
N LEU A 336 -13.34 -13.09 0.23
CA LEU A 336 -14.51 -13.97 0.34
C LEU A 336 -15.74 -13.08 0.16
N SER A 337 -16.57 -13.38 -0.81
CA SER A 337 -17.73 -12.55 -1.08
C SER A 337 -18.98 -13.37 -1.38
N THR A 338 -20.13 -12.76 -1.10
CA THR A 338 -21.44 -13.29 -1.51
C THR A 338 -22.18 -12.24 -2.31
N ARG A 339 -23.05 -12.69 -3.21
CA ARG A 339 -23.95 -11.84 -3.97
C ARG A 339 -25.33 -12.46 -4.01
N TYR A 340 -26.35 -11.67 -3.66
CA TYR A 340 -27.75 -12.05 -3.74
C TYR A 340 -28.53 -11.08 -4.61
N GLN A 341 -28.98 -11.54 -5.76
CA GLN A 341 -29.80 -10.75 -6.69
C GLN A 341 -31.27 -10.79 -6.22
N MET A 342 -31.67 -9.76 -5.49
CA MET A 342 -33.03 -9.64 -4.97
C MET A 342 -34.04 -9.48 -6.11
N ASN A 343 -33.72 -8.64 -7.10
CA ASN A 343 -34.49 -8.42 -8.33
C ASN A 343 -33.56 -7.93 -9.44
N PRO A 344 -34.02 -7.75 -10.70
CA PRO A 344 -33.14 -7.33 -11.82
C PRO A 344 -32.41 -6.01 -11.62
N LYS A 345 -32.84 -5.16 -10.68
CA LYS A 345 -32.20 -3.86 -10.40
C LYS A 345 -31.40 -3.82 -9.11
N LEU A 346 -31.66 -4.72 -8.16
CA LEU A 346 -31.10 -4.66 -6.82
C LEU A 346 -30.32 -5.93 -6.50
N THR A 347 -29.03 -5.76 -6.21
CA THR A 347 -28.13 -6.81 -5.74
C THR A 347 -27.60 -6.42 -4.36
N LEU A 348 -27.63 -7.36 -3.42
CA LEU A 348 -27.00 -7.26 -2.11
C LEU A 348 -25.75 -8.15 -2.10
N GLY A 349 -24.78 -7.82 -1.29
CA GLY A 349 -23.59 -8.64 -1.14
C GLY A 349 -22.85 -8.41 0.17
N THR A 350 -21.99 -9.34 0.50
CA THR A 350 -21.02 -9.20 1.60
C THR A 350 -19.63 -9.39 1.04
N ASN A 351 -18.65 -8.77 1.66
CA ASN A 351 -17.25 -8.96 1.32
C ASN A 351 -16.42 -9.03 2.60
N TYR A 352 -15.59 -10.05 2.70
CA TYR A 352 -14.46 -10.11 3.60
C TYR A 352 -13.19 -10.02 2.79
N TYR A 353 -12.35 -9.09 3.15
CA TYR A 353 -11.04 -8.84 2.54
C TYR A 353 -9.97 -8.89 3.60
N ARG A 354 -8.85 -9.52 3.29
CA ARG A 354 -7.64 -9.47 4.08
C ARG A 354 -6.45 -9.28 3.15
N ALA A 355 -5.65 -8.26 3.42
CA ALA A 355 -4.34 -8.06 2.81
C ALA A 355 -3.26 -8.19 3.89
N SER A 356 -2.14 -8.79 3.53
CA SER A 356 -0.97 -8.82 4.40
C SER A 356 0.29 -8.63 3.56
N ASN A 357 1.11 -7.69 3.93
CA ASN A 357 2.48 -7.56 3.45
C ASN A 357 3.46 -8.11 4.50
N THR A 358 4.75 -7.87 4.34
CA THR A 358 5.80 -8.41 5.22
C THR A 358 5.67 -7.90 6.65
N ILE A 359 5.23 -6.65 6.85
CA ILE A 359 5.22 -5.98 8.16
C ILE A 359 3.82 -5.70 8.71
N ASN A 360 2.77 -5.73 7.87
CA ASN A 360 1.40 -5.38 8.27
C ASN A 360 0.34 -6.34 7.74
N SER A 361 -0.80 -6.37 8.41
CA SER A 361 -2.01 -7.01 7.90
C SER A 361 -3.24 -6.15 8.15
N ARG A 362 -4.10 -6.07 7.14
CA ARG A 362 -5.38 -5.36 7.20
C ARG A 362 -6.52 -6.32 6.89
N TYR A 363 -7.60 -6.24 7.65
CA TYR A 363 -8.85 -6.90 7.30
C TYR A 363 -9.99 -5.89 7.14
N LEU A 364 -10.97 -6.29 6.38
CA LEU A 364 -12.17 -5.52 6.11
C LEU A 364 -13.37 -6.44 5.95
N LEU A 365 -14.48 -6.08 6.54
CA LEU A 365 -15.76 -6.76 6.40
C LEU A 365 -16.82 -5.74 6.00
N SER A 366 -17.62 -6.03 4.96
CA SER A 366 -18.65 -5.11 4.50
C SER A 366 -19.94 -5.81 4.04
N VAL A 367 -21.03 -5.06 4.11
CA VAL A 367 -22.32 -5.37 3.48
C VAL A 367 -22.59 -4.29 2.45
N ASN A 368 -22.87 -4.70 1.22
CA ASN A 368 -22.98 -3.83 0.08
C ASN A 368 -24.33 -3.97 -0.63
N CYS A 369 -24.76 -2.90 -1.26
CA CYS A 369 -25.96 -2.82 -2.07
C CYS A 369 -25.62 -2.15 -3.40
N GLN A 370 -25.97 -2.77 -4.52
CA GLN A 370 -25.80 -2.22 -5.87
C GLN A 370 -27.19 -2.04 -6.50
N TYR A 371 -27.47 -0.84 -6.99
CA TYR A 371 -28.74 -0.51 -7.61
C TYR A 371 -28.56 0.01 -9.05
N LYS A 372 -29.19 -0.67 -10.01
CA LYS A 372 -29.27 -0.22 -11.42
C LYS A 372 -30.32 0.87 -11.55
N THR A 373 -29.90 2.13 -11.39
CA THR A 373 -30.79 3.29 -11.39
C THR A 373 -31.38 3.52 -12.78
N LEU A 374 -30.54 3.48 -13.81
CA LEU A 374 -30.88 3.62 -15.20
C LEU A 374 -30.19 2.51 -16.02
N PRO A 375 -30.60 2.24 -17.26
CA PRO A 375 -29.93 1.24 -18.09
C PRO A 375 -28.41 1.48 -18.26
N TRP A 376 -27.99 2.74 -18.17
CA TRP A 376 -26.61 3.19 -18.33
C TRP A 376 -25.94 3.61 -17.01
N LEU A 377 -26.64 3.56 -15.86
CA LEU A 377 -26.12 4.02 -14.58
C LEU A 377 -26.44 3.02 -13.46
N SER A 378 -25.40 2.56 -12.80
CA SER A 378 -25.48 1.77 -11.57
C SER A 378 -24.76 2.49 -10.44
N ILE A 379 -25.36 2.50 -9.24
CA ILE A 379 -24.79 3.11 -8.04
C ILE A 379 -24.79 2.05 -6.95
N GLY A 380 -23.70 1.94 -6.23
CA GLY A 380 -23.56 1.04 -5.09
C GLY A 380 -23.07 1.78 -3.85
N THR A 381 -23.54 1.33 -2.71
CA THR A 381 -23.08 1.79 -1.39
C THR A 381 -23.15 0.64 -0.41
N GLY A 382 -22.66 0.86 0.81
CA GLY A 382 -22.65 -0.16 1.84
C GLY A 382 -22.26 0.37 3.20
N TYR A 383 -22.01 -0.56 4.09
CA TYR A 383 -21.43 -0.32 5.39
C TYR A 383 -20.33 -1.36 5.63
N GLY A 384 -19.20 -0.92 6.13
CA GLY A 384 -18.08 -1.79 6.43
C GLY A 384 -17.35 -1.39 7.71
N ILE A 385 -16.53 -2.31 8.18
CA ILE A 385 -15.57 -2.14 9.28
C ILE A 385 -14.22 -2.67 8.83
N SER A 386 -13.16 -2.08 9.31
CA SER A 386 -11.79 -2.55 9.07
C SER A 386 -10.95 -2.53 10.34
N SER A 387 -9.76 -3.10 10.28
CA SER A 387 -8.77 -3.01 11.38
C SER A 387 -8.46 -1.56 11.78
N ASN A 388 -8.61 -0.61 10.84
CA ASN A 388 -8.22 0.79 11.01
C ASN A 388 -9.40 1.74 11.23
N SER A 389 -10.62 1.30 10.92
CA SER A 389 -11.80 2.15 11.02
C SER A 389 -13.03 1.32 11.37
N PRO A 390 -13.78 1.72 12.40
CA PRO A 390 -15.03 1.06 12.77
C PRO A 390 -16.18 1.42 11.83
N ILE A 391 -16.01 2.41 10.96
CA ILE A 391 -17.05 2.89 10.04
C ILE A 391 -16.43 3.14 8.67
N LEU A 392 -16.87 2.37 7.67
CA LEU A 392 -16.57 2.60 6.27
C LEU A 392 -17.89 2.69 5.51
N ILE A 393 -18.03 3.72 4.69
CA ILE A 393 -19.19 3.90 3.81
C ILE A 393 -18.66 3.88 2.36
N PRO A 394 -18.59 2.69 1.74
CA PRO A 394 -18.18 2.58 0.35
C PRO A 394 -19.21 3.23 -0.57
N LEU A 395 -18.72 3.84 -1.63
CA LEU A 395 -19.54 4.34 -2.72
C LEU A 395 -18.93 3.91 -4.04
N ASN A 396 -19.75 3.39 -4.94
CA ASN A 396 -19.31 3.13 -6.30
C ASN A 396 -20.34 3.60 -7.31
N THR A 397 -19.87 3.95 -8.49
CA THR A 397 -20.70 4.38 -9.62
C THR A 397 -20.15 3.78 -10.89
N MET A 398 -21.02 3.23 -11.72
CA MET A 398 -20.69 2.66 -13.00
C MET A 398 -21.58 3.22 -14.11
N PHE A 399 -20.97 3.66 -15.19
CA PHE A 399 -21.63 4.21 -16.37
C PHE A 399 -21.40 3.30 -17.57
N HIS A 400 -22.47 2.81 -18.17
CA HIS A 400 -22.47 2.05 -19.42
C HIS A 400 -22.79 3.00 -20.58
N ILE A 401 -21.81 3.37 -21.38
CA ILE A 401 -21.99 4.29 -22.51
C ILE A 401 -21.63 3.57 -23.81
N GLY A 402 -22.63 2.97 -24.44
CA GLY A 402 -22.44 2.18 -25.66
C GLY A 402 -21.65 0.91 -25.39
N PHE A 403 -20.40 0.87 -25.83
CA PHE A 403 -19.48 -0.26 -25.63
C PHE A 403 -18.38 0.03 -24.59
N VAL A 404 -18.45 1.17 -23.91
CA VAL A 404 -17.47 1.60 -22.89
C VAL A 404 -18.14 1.65 -21.53
N ASP A 405 -17.47 1.04 -20.54
CA ASP A 405 -17.83 1.10 -19.15
C ASP A 405 -16.83 1.99 -18.39
N PHE A 406 -17.35 3.00 -17.69
CA PHE A 406 -16.59 3.82 -16.76
C PHE A 406 -17.06 3.53 -15.36
N TYR A 407 -16.12 3.41 -14.44
CA TYR A 407 -16.47 3.20 -13.04
C TYR A 407 -15.57 4.01 -12.13
N MET A 408 -16.12 4.37 -10.97
CA MET A 408 -15.43 4.99 -9.85
C MET A 408 -15.87 4.31 -8.57
N SER A 409 -14.95 4.16 -7.64
CA SER A 409 -15.23 3.53 -6.35
C SER A 409 -14.37 4.16 -5.26
N THR A 410 -14.92 4.31 -4.07
CA THR A 410 -14.17 4.64 -2.86
C THR A 410 -14.59 3.70 -1.73
N GLU A 411 -13.65 3.32 -0.88
CA GLU A 411 -13.95 2.49 0.30
C GLU A 411 -14.65 3.29 1.40
N ASN A 412 -14.38 4.59 1.47
CA ASN A 412 -14.97 5.44 2.48
C ASN A 412 -15.20 6.86 1.96
N ILE A 413 -16.46 7.18 1.64
CA ILE A 413 -16.80 8.53 1.18
C ILE A 413 -16.55 9.59 2.24
N LEU A 414 -16.59 9.23 3.53
CA LEU A 414 -16.37 10.17 4.63
C LEU A 414 -14.94 10.71 4.64
N SER A 415 -13.95 9.92 4.22
CA SER A 415 -12.55 10.35 4.15
C SER A 415 -12.33 11.46 3.12
N GLY A 416 -13.15 11.54 2.08
CA GLY A 416 -13.10 12.64 1.10
C GLY A 416 -13.56 14.00 1.65
N PHE A 417 -14.35 14.02 2.73
CA PHE A 417 -14.84 15.26 3.35
C PHE A 417 -13.99 15.72 4.54
N SER A 418 -13.16 14.84 5.11
CA SER A 418 -12.29 15.17 6.25
C SER A 418 -10.98 14.38 6.19
N ILE A 419 -10.15 14.72 5.21
CA ILE A 419 -8.80 14.12 5.07
C ILE A 419 -7.96 14.34 6.34
N THR A 420 -8.24 15.41 7.08
CA THR A 420 -7.55 15.79 8.31
C THR A 420 -8.00 15.02 9.56
N GLN A 421 -9.12 14.31 9.52
CA GLN A 421 -9.69 13.63 10.71
C GLN A 421 -9.94 12.13 10.51
N SER A 422 -9.59 11.55 9.35
CA SER A 422 -9.84 10.15 9.07
C SER A 422 -8.55 9.33 9.10
N ASN A 423 -8.57 8.24 9.84
CA ASN A 423 -7.50 7.25 9.85
C ASN A 423 -7.48 6.40 8.56
N VAL A 424 -8.42 6.61 7.65
CA VAL A 424 -8.54 5.93 6.37
C VAL A 424 -8.89 6.94 5.28
N SER A 425 -7.98 7.20 4.36
CA SER A 425 -8.27 7.84 3.09
C SER A 425 -8.01 6.86 1.96
N SER A 426 -9.05 6.47 1.23
CA SER A 426 -8.95 5.74 -0.02
C SER A 426 -9.60 6.58 -1.11
N VAL A 427 -8.82 6.93 -2.11
CA VAL A 427 -9.28 7.70 -3.28
C VAL A 427 -8.85 7.00 -4.55
#